data_e53e00382e325047d8410bb244f380bc
#
_entry.id   e53e00382e325047d8410bb244f380bc
#
_cell.length_a   1.000
_cell.length_b   1.000
_cell.length_c   1.000
_cell.angle_alpha   90.00
_cell.angle_beta   90.00
_cell.angle_gamma   90.00
#
_symmetry.space_group_name_H-M   'P 1'
#
loop_
_entity.id
_entity.type
_entity.pdbx_description
1 polymer ?
#
loop_
_entity_poly.entity_id
_entity_poly.type
_entity_poly.pdbx_seq_one_letter_code
_entity_poly.pdbx_strand_id
1 'polypeptide(L)'
;KNKQVEEIYRRVNKIAEGAAHMTETRVEIDFVKGCSNLVSNKVIAKKLWENLTELGAPEYTKEEMELAQAIHDSVGESCYESIEKVAKTCDKETKKEVLAHRGEAMYRFVAPFDPVGIMSFGSTDVGDVSWNCPTAQAYVATWAAGTPGHSWQVVSQGKSGLAHKGLIYAAKAMAGAAVDLIEDPEIIKEAWAEMEETLEGDTYHCPIPDGCRPRAIGMTK
;
A
#
# COMPACT_ATOMS: atom_id res chain seq x y z
N LYS A 1 -0.72 -15.57 -5.56
CA LYS A 1 -1.54 -15.26 -6.75
C LYS A 1 -2.99 -15.71 -6.50
N ASN A 2 -3.97 -15.06 -7.12
CA ASN A 2 -5.42 -15.35 -6.95
C ASN A 2 -5.75 -16.83 -7.07
N LYS A 3 -5.27 -17.52 -8.09
CA LYS A 3 -5.49 -18.97 -8.29
C LYS A 3 -5.13 -19.82 -7.05
N GLN A 4 -4.10 -19.44 -6.32
CA GLN A 4 -3.69 -20.13 -5.07
C GLN A 4 -4.68 -19.83 -3.93
N VAL A 5 -5.16 -18.60 -3.83
CA VAL A 5 -6.15 -18.19 -2.83
C VAL A 5 -7.47 -18.90 -3.07
N GLU A 6 -7.95 -19.00 -4.31
CA GLU A 6 -9.18 -19.71 -4.68
C GLU A 6 -9.10 -21.21 -4.32
N GLU A 7 -7.97 -21.85 -4.60
CA GLU A 7 -7.76 -23.25 -4.21
C GLU A 7 -7.81 -23.41 -2.69
N ILE A 8 -7.09 -22.57 -1.95
CA ILE A 8 -7.06 -22.61 -0.49
C ILE A 8 -8.46 -22.33 0.07
N TYR A 9 -9.17 -21.33 -0.46
CA TYR A 9 -10.54 -21.00 -0.04
C TYR A 9 -11.48 -22.20 -0.17
N ARG A 10 -11.46 -22.86 -1.34
CA ARG A 10 -12.25 -24.08 -1.56
C ARG A 10 -11.92 -25.20 -0.57
N ARG A 11 -10.65 -25.35 -0.19
CA ARG A 11 -10.22 -26.37 0.79
C ARG A 11 -10.64 -25.99 2.20
N VAL A 12 -10.54 -24.72 2.58
CA VAL A 12 -10.98 -24.22 3.90
C VAL A 12 -12.48 -24.39 4.06
N ASN A 13 -13.28 -24.12 3.02
CA ASN A 13 -14.73 -24.35 3.07
C ASN A 13 -15.06 -25.82 3.34
N LYS A 14 -14.36 -26.78 2.69
CA LYS A 14 -14.54 -28.21 2.98
C LYS A 14 -14.17 -28.59 4.41
N ILE A 15 -13.13 -27.96 4.97
CA ILE A 15 -12.75 -28.17 6.38
C ILE A 15 -13.87 -27.69 7.31
N ALA A 16 -14.45 -26.51 7.03
CA ALA A 16 -15.56 -25.98 7.80
C ALA A 16 -16.80 -26.87 7.76
N GLU A 17 -17.15 -27.38 6.57
CA GLU A 17 -18.24 -28.36 6.37
C GLU A 17 -17.96 -29.66 7.15
N GLY A 18 -16.74 -30.19 7.08
CA GLY A 18 -16.35 -31.37 7.83
C GLY A 18 -16.42 -31.16 9.34
N ALA A 19 -15.99 -30.02 9.83
CA ALA A 19 -16.08 -29.69 11.26
C ALA A 19 -17.55 -29.60 11.73
N ALA A 20 -18.43 -29.00 10.91
CA ALA A 20 -19.84 -28.94 11.21
C ALA A 20 -20.48 -30.34 11.29
N HIS A 21 -20.12 -31.25 10.37
CA HIS A 21 -20.58 -32.65 10.43
C HIS A 21 -20.09 -33.38 11.68
N MET A 22 -18.83 -33.19 12.06
CA MET A 22 -18.26 -33.85 13.26
C MET A 22 -18.89 -33.38 14.57
N THR A 23 -19.44 -32.17 14.60
CA THR A 23 -20.01 -31.56 15.81
C THR A 23 -21.53 -31.48 15.78
N GLU A 24 -22.18 -32.05 14.76
CA GLU A 24 -23.64 -32.01 14.55
C GLU A 24 -24.19 -30.57 14.51
N THR A 25 -23.37 -29.63 14.03
CA THR A 25 -23.74 -28.22 13.84
C THR A 25 -23.96 -27.88 12.37
N ARG A 26 -24.29 -26.62 12.08
CA ARG A 26 -24.37 -26.09 10.72
C ARG A 26 -23.32 -25.02 10.51
N VAL A 27 -22.77 -24.95 9.30
CA VAL A 27 -21.93 -23.87 8.83
C VAL A 27 -22.63 -23.11 7.72
N GLU A 28 -22.63 -21.78 7.79
CA GLU A 28 -22.98 -20.90 6.68
C GLU A 28 -21.70 -20.17 6.26
N ILE A 29 -21.43 -20.19 4.95
CA ILE A 29 -20.27 -19.51 4.39
C ILE A 29 -20.79 -18.29 3.62
N ASP A 30 -20.47 -17.11 4.13
CA ASP A 30 -20.86 -15.85 3.53
C ASP A 30 -19.65 -15.20 2.86
N PHE A 31 -19.67 -15.13 1.52
CA PHE A 31 -18.63 -14.46 0.77
C PHE A 31 -18.82 -12.95 0.82
N VAL A 32 -17.87 -12.22 1.40
CA VAL A 32 -17.97 -10.78 1.60
C VAL A 32 -17.15 -10.00 0.58
N LYS A 33 -15.90 -10.39 0.35
CA LYS A 33 -14.95 -9.66 -0.50
C LYS A 33 -13.84 -10.57 -1.03
N GLY A 34 -13.38 -10.27 -2.22
CA GLY A 34 -12.14 -10.78 -2.80
C GLY A 34 -11.33 -9.62 -3.36
N CYS A 35 -10.01 -9.73 -3.31
CA CYS A 35 -9.08 -8.77 -3.89
C CYS A 35 -7.95 -9.50 -4.61
N SER A 36 -7.53 -8.99 -5.75
CA SER A 36 -6.36 -9.47 -6.46
C SER A 36 -5.07 -8.98 -5.79
N ASN A 37 -3.98 -9.72 -5.98
CA ASN A 37 -2.67 -9.21 -5.63
C ASN A 37 -2.29 -8.03 -6.55
N LEU A 38 -1.55 -7.07 -6.01
CA LEU A 38 -1.02 -5.95 -6.78
C LEU A 38 0.04 -6.45 -7.80
N VAL A 39 -0.07 -5.99 -9.02
CA VAL A 39 0.93 -6.10 -10.08
C VAL A 39 1.57 -4.73 -10.24
N SER A 40 2.73 -4.51 -9.60
CA SER A 40 3.43 -3.25 -9.66
C SER A 40 4.09 -3.03 -11.00
N ASN A 41 4.03 -1.78 -11.49
CA ASN A 41 4.70 -1.33 -12.71
C ASN A 41 5.88 -0.41 -12.33
N LYS A 42 7.10 -0.80 -12.69
CA LYS A 42 8.33 -0.06 -12.32
C LYS A 42 8.48 1.23 -13.12
N VAL A 43 8.02 1.26 -14.37
CA VAL A 43 8.07 2.45 -15.22
C VAL A 43 7.24 3.57 -14.57
N ILE A 44 5.99 3.27 -14.19
CA ILE A 44 5.12 4.24 -13.50
C ILE A 44 5.65 4.58 -12.10
N ALA A 45 6.15 3.59 -11.35
CA ALA A 45 6.74 3.81 -10.02
C ALA A 45 7.94 4.75 -10.07
N LYS A 46 8.78 4.62 -11.10
CA LYS A 46 9.93 5.51 -11.32
C LYS A 46 9.50 6.94 -11.57
N LYS A 47 8.44 7.17 -12.36
CA LYS A 47 7.89 8.51 -12.60
C LYS A 47 7.33 9.14 -11.33
N LEU A 48 6.62 8.37 -10.51
CA LEU A 48 6.18 8.86 -9.20
C LEU A 48 7.36 9.23 -8.30
N TRP A 49 8.40 8.41 -8.27
CA TRP A 49 9.60 8.66 -7.48
C TRP A 49 10.37 9.90 -7.97
N GLU A 50 10.54 10.08 -9.28
CA GLU A 50 11.18 11.26 -9.88
C GLU A 50 10.45 12.54 -9.45
N ASN A 51 9.12 12.55 -9.52
CA ASN A 51 8.30 13.69 -9.09
C ASN A 51 8.36 13.93 -7.57
N LEU A 52 8.36 12.88 -6.75
CA LEU A 52 8.57 13.01 -5.31
C LEU A 52 9.94 13.61 -5.00
N THR A 53 10.97 13.20 -5.75
CA THR A 53 12.35 13.69 -5.57
C THR A 53 12.48 15.15 -5.98
N GLU A 54 11.91 15.54 -7.12
CA GLU A 54 11.93 16.91 -7.61
C GLU A 54 11.20 17.88 -6.66
N LEU A 55 10.05 17.48 -6.16
CA LEU A 55 9.28 18.27 -5.19
C LEU A 55 10.01 18.41 -3.84
N GLY A 56 10.79 17.42 -3.46
CA GLY A 56 11.38 17.31 -2.13
C GLY A 56 10.35 17.06 -1.02
N ALA A 57 10.79 16.49 0.08
CA ALA A 57 9.91 16.25 1.21
C ALA A 57 9.36 17.54 1.81
N PRO A 58 8.12 17.55 2.32
CA PRO A 58 7.51 18.75 2.92
C PRO A 58 8.30 19.26 4.14
N GLU A 59 8.34 20.57 4.29
CA GLU A 59 8.83 21.21 5.51
C GLU A 59 7.70 21.36 6.52
N TYR A 60 8.02 21.14 7.79
CA TYR A 60 7.07 21.20 8.90
C TYR A 60 7.42 22.35 9.83
N THR A 61 6.37 22.98 10.42
CA THR A 61 6.57 24.01 11.43
C THR A 61 7.07 23.40 12.75
N LYS A 62 7.51 24.25 13.66
CA LYS A 62 7.94 23.81 15.00
C LYS A 62 6.82 23.09 15.75
N GLU A 63 5.61 23.62 15.69
CA GLU A 63 4.42 23.05 16.34
C GLU A 63 4.04 21.70 15.75
N GLU A 64 4.16 21.54 14.45
CA GLU A 64 3.94 20.26 13.77
C GLU A 64 4.99 19.21 14.19
N MET A 65 6.25 19.60 14.30
CA MET A 65 7.31 18.71 14.76
C MET A 65 7.18 18.37 16.25
N GLU A 66 6.71 19.29 17.09
CA GLU A 66 6.38 19.02 18.50
C GLU A 66 5.24 18.00 18.62
N LEU A 67 4.20 18.11 17.79
CA LEU A 67 3.13 17.10 17.72
C LEU A 67 3.69 15.75 17.25
N ALA A 68 4.50 15.72 16.20
CA ALA A 68 5.12 14.48 15.70
C ALA A 68 5.96 13.81 16.80
N GLN A 69 6.76 14.59 17.54
CA GLN A 69 7.58 14.09 18.62
C GLN A 69 6.74 13.51 19.77
N ALA A 70 5.68 14.20 20.18
CA ALA A 70 4.81 13.73 21.25
C ALA A 70 4.11 12.40 20.90
N ILE A 71 3.67 12.24 19.64
CA ILE A 71 3.09 10.98 19.18
C ILE A 71 4.15 9.89 19.09
N HIS A 72 5.32 10.18 18.51
CA HIS A 72 6.45 9.27 18.40
C HIS A 72 6.86 8.71 19.76
N ASP A 73 7.01 9.58 20.76
CA ASP A 73 7.35 9.20 22.13
C ASP A 73 6.27 8.31 22.77
N SER A 74 5.00 8.52 22.44
CA SER A 74 3.88 7.71 22.94
C SER A 74 3.85 6.28 22.38
N VAL A 75 4.52 6.03 21.26
CA VAL A 75 4.57 4.70 20.61
C VAL A 75 5.64 3.80 21.24
N GLY A 76 6.67 4.37 21.85
CA GLY A 76 7.76 3.64 22.47
C GLY A 76 8.68 2.94 21.45
N GLU A 77 9.28 1.81 21.82
CA GLU A 77 10.29 1.11 20.99
C GLU A 77 9.72 0.61 19.65
N SER A 78 8.42 0.35 19.54
CA SER A 78 7.78 -0.06 18.29
C SER A 78 7.87 1.01 17.19
N CYS A 79 8.19 2.27 17.52
CA CYS A 79 8.39 3.33 16.54
C CYS A 79 9.50 3.02 15.51
N TYR A 80 10.45 2.17 15.85
CA TYR A 80 11.56 1.82 14.95
C TYR A 80 11.23 0.66 14.00
N GLU A 81 10.21 -0.14 14.31
CA GLU A 81 9.91 -1.34 13.54
C GLU A 81 9.57 -1.04 12.06
N SER A 82 8.91 0.06 11.78
CA SER A 82 8.50 0.42 10.42
C SER A 82 9.69 0.70 9.52
N ILE A 83 10.65 1.54 9.97
CA ILE A 83 11.83 1.88 9.20
C ILE A 83 12.79 0.69 9.09
N GLU A 84 12.88 -0.14 10.12
CA GLU A 84 13.68 -1.35 10.09
C GLU A 84 13.10 -2.41 9.15
N LYS A 85 11.77 -2.51 9.02
CA LYS A 85 11.12 -3.36 8.01
C LYS A 85 11.45 -2.89 6.59
N VAL A 86 11.32 -1.60 6.32
CA VAL A 86 11.70 -1.01 5.02
C VAL A 86 13.17 -1.31 4.73
N ALA A 87 14.06 -1.03 5.68
CA ALA A 87 15.50 -1.26 5.54
C ALA A 87 15.88 -2.73 5.26
N LYS A 88 15.05 -3.70 5.64
CA LYS A 88 15.29 -5.13 5.36
C LYS A 88 15.06 -5.51 3.90
N THR A 89 14.22 -4.76 3.19
CA THR A 89 13.91 -5.02 1.78
C THR A 89 14.84 -4.29 0.82
N CYS A 90 15.62 -3.33 1.32
CA CYS A 90 16.52 -2.52 0.54
C CYS A 90 17.88 -3.20 0.28
N ASP A 91 18.55 -2.80 -0.80
CA ASP A 91 19.97 -3.09 -1.00
C ASP A 91 20.83 -2.44 0.10
N LYS A 92 22.13 -2.74 0.10
CA LYS A 92 23.05 -2.33 1.19
C LYS A 92 23.19 -0.81 1.32
N GLU A 93 23.19 -0.09 0.22
CA GLU A 93 23.42 1.37 0.18
C GLU A 93 22.14 2.10 0.61
N THR A 94 21.01 1.78 0.00
CA THR A 94 19.68 2.28 0.35
C THR A 94 19.34 1.98 1.81
N LYS A 95 19.68 0.78 2.29
CA LYS A 95 19.51 0.41 3.70
C LYS A 95 20.25 1.34 4.65
N LYS A 96 21.49 1.71 4.32
CA LYS A 96 22.30 2.61 5.16
C LYS A 96 21.66 3.99 5.21
N GLU A 97 21.19 4.49 4.09
CA GLU A 97 20.53 5.79 3.98
C GLU A 97 19.22 5.82 4.75
N VAL A 98 18.36 4.83 4.54
CA VAL A 98 17.08 4.70 5.27
C VAL A 98 17.30 4.63 6.78
N LEU A 99 18.28 3.84 7.25
CA LEU A 99 18.56 3.72 8.67
C LEU A 99 19.23 4.96 9.30
N ALA A 100 19.80 5.87 8.50
CA ALA A 100 20.29 7.15 9.01
C ALA A 100 19.15 8.02 9.58
N HIS A 101 17.92 7.82 9.13
CA HIS A 101 16.72 8.50 9.61
C HIS A 101 16.03 7.78 10.79
N ARG A 102 16.64 6.72 11.32
CA ARG A 102 16.11 5.99 12.46
C ARG A 102 16.05 6.89 13.70
N GLY A 103 14.89 7.03 14.30
CA GLY A 103 14.67 7.89 15.46
C GLY A 103 14.16 9.29 15.14
N GLU A 104 13.99 9.64 13.86
CA GLU A 104 13.28 10.88 13.52
C GLU A 104 11.78 10.72 13.83
N ALA A 105 11.19 11.73 14.44
CA ALA A 105 9.76 11.74 14.76
C ALA A 105 8.87 11.91 13.51
N MET A 106 9.42 12.44 12.42
CA MET A 106 8.75 12.59 11.12
C MET A 106 9.77 12.37 10.01
N TYR A 107 9.46 11.49 9.07
CA TYR A 107 10.33 11.26 7.93
C TYR A 107 10.22 12.40 6.92
N ARG A 108 11.34 13.07 6.68
CA ARG A 108 11.48 14.27 5.83
C ARG A 108 12.50 14.04 4.73
N PHE A 109 12.52 12.85 4.17
CA PHE A 109 13.41 12.47 3.09
C PHE A 109 12.65 11.67 2.04
N VAL A 110 13.17 11.63 0.84
CA VAL A 110 12.70 10.74 -0.23
C VAL A 110 13.66 9.57 -0.26
N ALA A 111 13.15 8.38 0.00
CA ALA A 111 13.96 7.17 -0.05
C ALA A 111 14.47 6.95 -1.50
N PRO A 112 15.67 6.37 -1.69
CA PRO A 112 16.13 5.97 -3.01
C PRO A 112 15.14 5.08 -3.74
N PHE A 113 15.16 5.12 -5.06
CA PHE A 113 14.28 4.28 -5.87
C PHE A 113 14.61 2.80 -5.67
N ASP A 114 13.62 2.04 -5.25
CA ASP A 114 13.72 0.58 -5.15
C ASP A 114 12.85 -0.07 -6.24
N PRO A 115 13.45 -0.66 -7.29
CA PRO A 115 12.70 -1.30 -8.36
C PRO A 115 12.01 -2.61 -7.95
N VAL A 116 12.39 -3.19 -6.81
CA VAL A 116 11.75 -4.40 -6.27
C VAL A 116 10.50 -4.04 -5.48
N GLY A 117 10.52 -2.88 -4.83
CA GLY A 117 9.43 -2.40 -3.99
C GLY A 117 9.29 -3.16 -2.68
N ILE A 118 8.39 -2.70 -1.85
CA ILE A 118 8.13 -3.29 -0.53
C ILE A 118 6.96 -4.27 -0.65
N MET A 119 7.18 -5.52 -0.26
CA MET A 119 6.10 -6.48 -0.12
C MET A 119 5.24 -6.12 1.11
N SER A 120 3.99 -5.77 0.89
CA SER A 120 2.99 -5.55 1.93
C SER A 120 2.02 -6.71 1.98
N PHE A 121 1.67 -7.15 3.18
CA PHE A 121 0.65 -8.20 3.41
C PHE A 121 -0.76 -7.62 3.61
N GLY A 122 -0.92 -6.31 3.47
CA GLY A 122 -2.22 -5.67 3.44
C GLY A 122 -2.99 -6.00 2.15
N SER A 123 -4.30 -5.85 2.18
CA SER A 123 -5.16 -5.99 1.00
C SER A 123 -5.63 -4.61 0.51
N THR A 124 -5.76 -4.47 -0.79
CA THR A 124 -6.26 -3.27 -1.46
C THR A 124 -6.94 -3.65 -2.76
N ASP A 125 -8.02 -2.97 -3.10
CA ASP A 125 -8.70 -3.09 -4.39
C ASP A 125 -7.94 -2.46 -5.56
N VAL A 126 -6.87 -1.71 -5.31
CA VAL A 126 -5.90 -1.29 -6.32
C VAL A 126 -5.24 -2.50 -7.00
N GLY A 127 -5.17 -3.65 -6.32
CA GLY A 127 -4.76 -4.90 -6.91
C GLY A 127 -5.56 -5.22 -8.18
N ASP A 128 -6.88 -5.14 -8.12
CA ASP A 128 -7.76 -5.43 -9.25
C ASP A 128 -7.56 -4.43 -10.41
N VAL A 129 -7.26 -3.17 -10.12
CA VAL A 129 -6.90 -2.16 -11.12
C VAL A 129 -5.59 -2.53 -11.82
N SER A 130 -4.59 -2.98 -11.07
CA SER A 130 -3.25 -3.29 -11.58
C SER A 130 -3.20 -4.48 -12.56
N TRP A 131 -4.21 -5.31 -12.58
CA TRP A 131 -4.38 -6.38 -13.58
C TRP A 131 -4.97 -5.89 -14.89
N ASN A 132 -5.49 -4.65 -14.94
CA ASN A 132 -6.18 -4.09 -16.09
C ASN A 132 -5.41 -2.90 -16.71
N CYS A 133 -4.51 -2.28 -15.98
CA CYS A 133 -3.66 -1.22 -16.49
C CYS A 133 -2.36 -1.09 -15.67
N PRO A 134 -1.27 -0.58 -16.26
CA PRO A 134 -0.04 -0.30 -15.56
C PRO A 134 -0.26 0.57 -14.31
N THR A 135 0.13 0.08 -13.15
CA THR A 135 -0.21 0.72 -11.86
C THR A 135 0.99 0.72 -10.92
N ALA A 136 1.18 1.84 -10.22
CA ALA A 136 2.14 1.94 -9.14
C ALA A 136 1.52 2.60 -7.92
N GLN A 137 2.12 2.35 -6.76
CA GLN A 137 1.77 2.98 -5.49
C GLN A 137 2.99 3.62 -4.86
N ALA A 138 2.81 4.81 -4.28
CA ALA A 138 3.81 5.46 -3.45
C ALA A 138 3.31 5.57 -2.01
N TYR A 139 4.22 5.46 -1.05
CA TYR A 139 3.95 5.70 0.35
C TYR A 139 4.51 7.05 0.74
N VAL A 140 3.67 7.89 1.30
CA VAL A 140 4.03 9.24 1.73
C VAL A 140 3.74 9.39 3.21
N ALA A 141 4.67 9.97 3.95
CA ALA A 141 4.50 10.22 5.38
C ALA A 141 3.40 11.26 5.62
N THR A 142 2.35 10.85 6.32
CA THR A 142 1.19 11.68 6.70
C THR A 142 0.97 11.71 8.22
N TRP A 143 1.83 11.02 8.98
CA TRP A 143 1.81 10.95 10.43
C TRP A 143 3.20 10.72 10.99
N ALA A 144 3.34 10.89 12.31
CA ALA A 144 4.59 10.69 13.03
C ALA A 144 5.16 9.28 12.81
N ALA A 145 6.48 9.18 12.73
CA ALA A 145 7.18 7.92 12.52
C ALA A 145 6.84 6.91 13.62
N GLY A 146 6.61 5.67 13.21
CA GLY A 146 6.25 4.58 14.11
C GLY A 146 4.79 4.52 14.53
N THR A 147 3.95 5.47 14.11
CA THR A 147 2.52 5.43 14.41
C THR A 147 1.92 4.10 13.92
N PRO A 148 1.31 3.28 14.80
CA PRO A 148 0.71 2.03 14.39
C PRO A 148 -0.50 2.26 13.48
N GLY A 149 -0.58 1.52 12.38
CA GLY A 149 -1.79 1.52 11.57
C GLY A 149 -3.01 1.06 12.37
N HIS A 150 -4.22 1.51 11.97
CA HIS A 150 -5.49 1.15 12.63
C HIS A 150 -5.55 1.49 14.13
N SER A 151 -4.94 2.62 14.52
CA SER A 151 -4.85 3.07 15.90
C SER A 151 -5.50 4.43 16.10
N TRP A 152 -5.78 4.80 17.37
CA TRP A 152 -6.26 6.12 17.70
C TRP A 152 -5.20 7.21 17.38
N GLN A 153 -3.91 6.86 17.42
CA GLN A 153 -2.83 7.77 17.06
C GLN A 153 -2.92 8.21 15.59
N VAL A 154 -3.20 7.29 14.66
CA VAL A 154 -3.46 7.65 13.25
C VAL A 154 -4.63 8.62 13.14
N VAL A 155 -5.75 8.29 13.80
CA VAL A 155 -6.97 9.12 13.73
C VAL A 155 -6.74 10.53 14.30
N SER A 156 -6.01 10.64 15.43
CA SER A 156 -5.74 11.92 16.07
C SER A 156 -4.91 12.88 15.20
N GLN A 157 -4.10 12.35 14.29
CA GLN A 157 -3.24 13.13 13.41
C GLN A 157 -3.90 13.54 12.09
N GLY A 158 -5.03 12.92 11.72
CA GLY A 158 -5.66 13.08 10.41
C GLY A 158 -6.11 14.50 10.04
N LYS A 159 -6.27 15.39 11.02
CA LYS A 159 -6.56 16.84 10.81
C LYS A 159 -5.35 17.74 11.05
N SER A 160 -4.17 17.19 11.28
CA SER A 160 -2.97 17.96 11.55
C SER A 160 -2.33 18.49 10.27
N GLY A 161 -1.45 19.48 10.41
CA GLY A 161 -0.59 19.93 9.32
C GLY A 161 0.31 18.82 8.77
N LEU A 162 0.72 17.85 9.60
CA LEU A 162 1.46 16.66 9.17
C LEU A 162 0.71 15.91 8.06
N ALA A 163 -0.56 15.57 8.34
CA ALA A 163 -1.39 14.84 7.39
C ALA A 163 -1.68 15.65 6.12
N HIS A 164 -2.05 16.93 6.27
CA HIS A 164 -2.41 17.78 5.13
C HIS A 164 -1.22 18.02 4.19
N LYS A 165 -0.02 18.26 4.72
CA LYS A 165 1.19 18.45 3.91
C LYS A 165 1.57 17.19 3.16
N GLY A 166 1.53 16.04 3.81
CA GLY A 166 1.79 14.75 3.16
C GLY A 166 0.77 14.44 2.06
N LEU A 167 -0.54 14.72 2.31
CA LEU A 167 -1.60 14.55 1.32
C LEU A 167 -1.37 15.42 0.08
N ILE A 168 -1.08 16.70 0.27
CA ILE A 168 -0.82 17.62 -0.84
C ILE A 168 0.46 17.25 -1.58
N TYR A 169 1.48 16.79 -0.88
CA TYR A 169 2.72 16.30 -1.48
C TYR A 169 2.47 15.10 -2.39
N ALA A 170 1.73 14.10 -1.90
CA ALA A 170 1.33 12.94 -2.70
C ALA A 170 0.51 13.36 -3.94
N ALA A 171 -0.46 14.25 -3.76
CA ALA A 171 -1.30 14.75 -4.86
C ALA A 171 -0.48 15.46 -5.94
N LYS A 172 0.51 16.28 -5.55
CA LYS A 172 1.42 16.96 -6.49
C LYS A 172 2.28 15.97 -7.26
N ALA A 173 2.86 14.97 -6.59
CA ALA A 173 3.67 13.95 -7.25
C ALA A 173 2.85 13.12 -8.26
N MET A 174 1.62 12.75 -7.90
CA MET A 174 0.70 12.06 -8.81
C MET A 174 0.33 12.93 -10.01
N ALA A 175 0.05 14.22 -9.80
CA ALA A 175 -0.25 15.15 -10.87
C ALA A 175 0.95 15.36 -11.80
N GLY A 176 2.16 15.51 -11.26
CA GLY A 176 3.39 15.60 -12.04
C GLY A 176 3.63 14.36 -12.89
N ALA A 177 3.52 13.17 -12.30
CA ALA A 177 3.63 11.92 -13.05
C ALA A 177 2.57 11.81 -14.18
N ALA A 178 1.35 12.30 -13.96
CA ALA A 178 0.34 12.34 -15.01
C ALA A 178 0.72 13.29 -16.14
N VAL A 179 1.32 14.45 -15.83
CA VAL A 179 1.84 15.39 -16.83
C VAL A 179 2.95 14.74 -17.65
N ASP A 180 3.92 14.08 -16.99
CA ASP A 180 5.00 13.36 -17.68
C ASP A 180 4.48 12.33 -18.68
N LEU A 181 3.44 11.57 -18.31
CA LEU A 181 2.80 10.58 -19.17
C LEU A 181 2.05 11.20 -20.37
N ILE A 182 1.51 12.41 -20.20
CA ILE A 182 0.83 13.14 -21.28
C ILE A 182 1.85 13.75 -22.25
N GLU A 183 2.96 14.29 -21.73
CA GLU A 183 4.01 14.93 -22.51
C GLU A 183 4.87 13.92 -23.26
N ASP A 184 5.09 12.73 -22.69
CA ASP A 184 5.83 11.64 -23.31
C ASP A 184 5.02 10.33 -23.36
N PRO A 185 4.21 10.11 -24.39
CA PRO A 185 3.42 8.89 -24.54
C PRO A 185 4.23 7.59 -24.70
N GLU A 186 5.54 7.68 -24.97
CA GLU A 186 6.39 6.47 -25.03
C GLU A 186 6.49 5.81 -23.65
N ILE A 187 6.46 6.57 -22.57
CA ILE A 187 6.45 6.04 -21.20
C ILE A 187 5.23 5.12 -20.99
N ILE A 188 4.08 5.49 -21.57
CA ILE A 188 2.87 4.65 -21.48
C ILE A 188 3.07 3.33 -22.23
N LYS A 189 3.72 3.35 -23.40
CA LYS A 189 4.01 2.13 -24.17
C LYS A 189 4.99 1.22 -23.42
N GLU A 190 6.04 1.79 -22.82
CA GLU A 190 6.98 1.06 -21.98
C GLU A 190 6.27 0.42 -20.77
N ALA A 191 5.39 1.15 -20.11
CA ALA A 191 4.62 0.65 -18.98
C ALA A 191 3.70 -0.53 -19.36
N TRP A 192 3.04 -0.46 -20.51
CA TRP A 192 2.23 -1.57 -21.01
C TRP A 192 3.09 -2.79 -21.38
N ALA A 193 4.23 -2.58 -22.02
CA ALA A 193 5.15 -3.67 -22.35
C ALA A 193 5.68 -4.38 -21.10
N GLU A 194 6.06 -3.65 -20.07
CA GLU A 194 6.44 -4.22 -18.77
C GLU A 194 5.30 -5.01 -18.12
N MET A 195 4.07 -4.51 -18.19
CA MET A 195 2.90 -5.19 -17.64
C MET A 195 2.65 -6.51 -18.38
N GLU A 196 2.68 -6.51 -19.70
CA GLU A 196 2.52 -7.72 -20.54
C GLU A 196 3.58 -8.76 -20.21
N GLU A 197 4.84 -8.36 -20.08
CA GLU A 197 5.95 -9.23 -19.66
C GLU A 197 5.70 -9.81 -18.27
N THR A 198 5.28 -8.99 -17.32
CA THR A 198 5.04 -9.40 -15.92
C THR A 198 3.87 -10.38 -15.79
N LEU A 199 2.84 -10.21 -16.60
CA LEU A 199 1.66 -11.08 -16.59
C LEU A 199 1.89 -12.42 -17.27
N GLU A 200 2.90 -12.54 -18.17
CA GLU A 200 3.23 -13.80 -18.88
C GLU A 200 2.00 -14.46 -19.55
N GLY A 201 1.06 -13.64 -20.03
CA GLY A 201 -0.20 -14.11 -20.63
C GLY A 201 -1.30 -14.46 -19.64
N ASP A 202 -1.09 -14.30 -18.33
CA ASP A 202 -2.17 -14.34 -17.33
C ASP A 202 -3.11 -13.16 -17.56
N THR A 203 -4.40 -13.37 -17.27
CA THR A 203 -5.46 -12.35 -17.44
C THR A 203 -6.17 -12.11 -16.12
N TYR A 204 -6.78 -10.95 -16.00
CA TYR A 204 -7.62 -10.61 -14.84
C TYR A 204 -8.81 -11.56 -14.71
N HIS A 205 -8.99 -12.09 -13.52
CA HIS A 205 -10.19 -12.78 -13.09
C HIS A 205 -10.74 -12.11 -11.85
N CYS A 206 -11.99 -11.66 -11.91
CA CYS A 206 -12.63 -11.08 -10.73
C CYS A 206 -12.71 -12.14 -9.61
N PRO A 207 -12.14 -11.87 -8.43
CA PRO A 207 -12.16 -12.84 -7.32
C PRO A 207 -13.52 -12.90 -6.61
N ILE A 208 -14.47 -12.09 -7.03
CA ILE A 208 -15.83 -12.04 -6.47
C ILE A 208 -16.75 -12.96 -7.29
N PRO A 209 -17.41 -13.95 -6.68
CA PRO A 209 -18.34 -14.84 -7.38
C PRO A 209 -19.49 -14.09 -8.03
N ASP A 210 -19.98 -14.61 -9.14
CA ASP A 210 -21.15 -14.07 -9.82
C ASP A 210 -22.36 -14.00 -8.87
N GLY A 211 -23.07 -12.88 -8.96
CA GLY A 211 -24.25 -12.64 -8.12
C GLY A 211 -23.95 -12.12 -6.71
N CYS A 212 -22.69 -12.13 -6.27
CA CYS A 212 -22.30 -11.46 -5.04
C CYS A 212 -22.39 -9.94 -5.20
N ARG A 213 -23.08 -9.28 -4.26
CA ARG A 213 -23.26 -7.82 -4.31
C ARG A 213 -22.82 -7.18 -2.99
N PRO A 214 -22.29 -5.94 -3.04
CA PRO A 214 -22.01 -5.16 -1.83
C PRO A 214 -23.27 -5.06 -0.96
N ARG A 215 -23.09 -5.24 0.34
CA ARG A 215 -24.18 -5.06 1.32
C ARG A 215 -24.00 -3.72 2.01
N ALA A 216 -25.13 -3.02 2.23
CA ALA A 216 -25.11 -1.85 3.08
C ALA A 216 -24.80 -2.25 4.54
N ILE A 217 -24.07 -1.40 5.24
CA ILE A 217 -23.79 -1.59 6.68
C ILE A 217 -25.11 -1.72 7.44
N GLY A 218 -25.28 -2.80 8.22
CA GLY A 218 -26.48 -3.08 9.00
C GLY A 218 -27.59 -3.85 8.28
N MET A 219 -27.43 -4.22 7.02
CA MET A 219 -28.32 -5.19 6.39
C MET A 219 -27.90 -6.63 6.73
N THR A 220 -28.72 -7.30 7.55
CA THR A 220 -28.71 -8.76 7.67
C THR A 220 -29.38 -9.38 6.44
N LYS A 221 -29.04 -10.63 6.12
CA LYS A 221 -29.72 -11.40 5.04
C LYS A 221 -31.24 -11.35 5.18
#